data_d1e8869b08325fadc9a14e99b3d82b20
#
_entry.id   d1e8869b08325fadc9a14e99b3d82b20
#
_cell.length_a   1.000
_cell.length_b   1.000
_cell.length_c   1.000
_cell.angle_alpha   90.00
_cell.angle_beta   90.00
_cell.angle_gamma   90.00
#
_symmetry.space_group_name_H-M   'P 1'
#
loop_
_entity.id
_entity.type
_entity.pdbx_description
1 polymer ?
#
loop_
_entity_poly.entity_id
_entity_poly.type
_entity_poly.pdbx_seq_one_letter_code
_entity_poly.pdbx_strand_id
1 'polypeptide(L)'
;MDALKNNGIYSIFPESESSYDLDTTVNKLVSEIEARSWNVSFTHDLQQTMKKHGKDVLPVKVLAICHSSHSGQILEKDHERVISCMMPCRISIYKKSDGKTYVSRMNPAMMSQVMDPLTAKVMQGAAADVEEIIQSALKTE
;
A
#
# COMPACT_ATOMS: atom_id res chain seq x y z
N MET A 1 14.95 -12.28 -14.43
CA MET A 1 14.39 -11.07 -13.74
C MET A 1 13.04 -11.35 -13.12
N ASP A 2 12.12 -11.99 -13.85
CA ASP A 2 10.80 -12.30 -13.30
C ASP A 2 10.83 -13.32 -12.17
N ALA A 3 11.79 -14.24 -12.19
CA ALA A 3 11.98 -15.22 -11.12
C ALA A 3 12.35 -14.56 -9.79
N LEU A 4 13.08 -13.45 -9.82
CA LEU A 4 13.42 -12.67 -8.62
C LEU A 4 12.22 -11.89 -8.07
N LYS A 5 11.30 -11.47 -8.96
CA LYS A 5 10.08 -10.76 -8.55
C LYS A 5 9.06 -11.71 -7.92
N ASN A 6 9.10 -12.99 -8.27
CA ASN A 6 8.16 -13.97 -7.74
C ASN A 6 8.62 -14.59 -6.42
N ASN A 7 9.88 -14.39 -6.05
CA ASN A 7 10.48 -14.94 -4.83
C ASN A 7 11.04 -13.80 -3.95
N GLY A 8 11.23 -14.09 -2.68
CA GLY A 8 11.85 -13.14 -1.74
C GLY A 8 10.95 -11.95 -1.43
N ILE A 9 11.54 -10.74 -1.45
CA ILE A 9 10.89 -9.52 -1.00
C ILE A 9 9.62 -9.18 -1.78
N TYR A 10 9.59 -9.49 -3.09
CA TYR A 10 8.43 -9.16 -3.93
C TYR A 10 7.24 -10.08 -3.71
N SER A 11 7.40 -11.20 -3.02
CA SER A 11 6.27 -12.04 -2.61
C SER A 11 5.54 -11.44 -1.40
N ILE A 12 6.26 -10.69 -0.56
CA ILE A 12 5.70 -10.00 0.61
C ILE A 12 5.25 -8.59 0.23
N PHE A 13 6.03 -7.91 -0.61
CA PHE A 13 5.77 -6.55 -1.08
C PHE A 13 5.69 -6.53 -2.61
N PRO A 14 4.54 -6.93 -3.19
CA PRO A 14 4.37 -6.88 -4.63
C PRO A 14 4.57 -5.48 -5.17
N GLU A 15 5.21 -5.39 -6.34
CA GLU A 15 5.53 -4.14 -7.00
C GLU A 15 4.93 -4.13 -8.40
N SER A 16 4.27 -3.03 -8.75
CA SER A 16 3.71 -2.83 -10.10
C SER A 16 4.31 -1.57 -10.71
N GLU A 17 4.65 -1.63 -12.01
CA GLU A 17 5.11 -0.46 -12.74
C GLU A 17 3.90 0.37 -13.17
N SER A 18 3.99 1.69 -13.04
CA SER A 18 3.01 2.64 -13.56
C SER A 18 3.55 3.27 -14.84
N SER A 19 2.70 3.37 -15.86
CA SER A 19 3.06 4.08 -17.11
C SER A 19 2.93 5.60 -16.96
N TYR A 20 2.43 6.07 -15.83
CA TYR A 20 2.26 7.50 -15.54
C TYR A 20 3.42 8.01 -14.69
N ASP A 21 3.59 9.34 -14.67
CA ASP A 21 4.54 9.94 -13.73
C ASP A 21 4.07 9.78 -12.29
N LEU A 22 4.93 10.16 -11.35
CA LEU A 22 4.66 9.95 -9.93
C LEU A 22 3.41 10.69 -9.46
N ASP A 23 3.28 11.98 -9.81
CA ASP A 23 2.16 12.80 -9.36
C ASP A 23 0.85 12.32 -9.96
N THR A 24 0.83 11.96 -11.23
CA THR A 24 -0.36 11.41 -11.90
C THR A 24 -0.75 10.08 -11.27
N THR A 25 0.23 9.21 -10.98
CA THR A 25 -0.01 7.94 -10.31
C THR A 25 -0.66 8.13 -8.94
N VAL A 26 -0.10 9.05 -8.14
CA VAL A 26 -0.66 9.38 -6.82
C VAL A 26 -2.10 9.87 -6.95
N ASN A 27 -2.36 10.79 -7.88
CA ASN A 27 -3.70 11.35 -8.07
C ASN A 27 -4.72 10.28 -8.49
N LYS A 28 -4.32 9.38 -9.38
CA LYS A 28 -5.18 8.28 -9.82
C LYS A 28 -5.48 7.31 -8.66
N LEU A 29 -4.48 7.01 -7.84
CA LEU A 29 -4.67 6.17 -6.67
C LEU A 29 -5.63 6.82 -5.66
N VAL A 30 -5.43 8.09 -5.36
CA VAL A 30 -6.30 8.84 -4.43
C VAL A 30 -7.75 8.81 -4.93
N SER A 31 -7.95 9.04 -6.22
CA SER A 31 -9.29 9.02 -6.84
C SER A 31 -9.97 7.65 -6.67
N GLU A 32 -9.24 6.57 -6.93
CA GLU A 32 -9.77 5.21 -6.79
C GLU A 32 -10.01 4.84 -5.32
N ILE A 33 -9.14 5.27 -4.42
CA ILE A 33 -9.29 5.08 -2.97
C ILE A 33 -10.60 5.70 -2.50
N GLU A 34 -10.84 6.94 -2.85
CA GLU A 34 -12.04 7.66 -2.45
C GLU A 34 -13.30 7.09 -3.10
N ALA A 35 -13.21 6.68 -4.37
CA ALA A 35 -14.34 6.08 -5.10
C ALA A 35 -14.81 4.77 -4.47
N ARG A 36 -13.95 4.09 -3.71
CA ARG A 36 -14.27 2.83 -3.03
C ARG A 36 -14.54 3.02 -1.53
N SER A 37 -14.79 4.25 -1.13
CA SER A 37 -15.12 4.62 0.26
C SER A 37 -13.99 4.37 1.25
N TRP A 38 -12.75 4.32 0.76
CA TRP A 38 -11.56 4.38 1.59
C TRP A 38 -11.17 5.84 1.80
N ASN A 39 -10.43 6.12 2.85
CA ASN A 39 -9.91 7.45 3.15
C ASN A 39 -8.39 7.45 3.13
N VAL A 40 -7.82 8.49 2.53
CA VAL A 40 -6.38 8.78 2.70
C VAL A 40 -6.25 9.54 4.01
N SER A 41 -5.73 8.87 5.04
CA SER A 41 -5.56 9.47 6.36
C SER A 41 -4.32 10.35 6.43
N PHE A 42 -3.29 10.02 5.66
CA PHE A 42 -2.06 10.79 5.61
C PHE A 42 -1.27 10.46 4.35
N THR A 43 -0.54 11.45 3.83
CA THR A 43 0.41 11.27 2.74
C THR A 43 1.81 11.60 3.27
N HIS A 44 2.70 10.62 3.29
CA HIS A 44 4.09 10.80 3.71
C HIS A 44 4.94 11.12 2.49
N ASP A 45 5.63 12.24 2.53
CA ASP A 45 6.63 12.58 1.50
C ASP A 45 8.02 12.28 2.06
N LEU A 46 8.52 11.08 1.78
CA LEU A 46 9.78 10.61 2.34
C LEU A 46 10.98 11.31 1.70
N GLN A 47 10.87 11.78 0.46
CA GLN A 47 11.91 12.58 -0.18
C GLN A 47 12.13 13.88 0.61
N GLN A 48 11.05 14.56 0.96
CA GLN A 48 11.10 15.80 1.73
C GLN A 48 11.66 15.56 3.14
N THR A 49 11.25 14.46 3.77
CA THR A 49 11.76 14.10 5.10
C THR A 49 13.27 13.88 5.06
N MET A 50 13.77 13.16 4.07
CA MET A 50 15.20 12.92 3.92
C MET A 50 15.96 14.20 3.65
N LYS A 51 15.38 15.09 2.83
CA LYS A 51 16.01 16.37 2.50
C LYS A 51 16.22 17.25 3.73
N LYS A 52 15.29 17.22 4.66
CA LYS A 52 15.43 17.94 5.95
C LYS A 52 16.60 17.44 6.77
N HIS A 53 17.03 16.21 6.56
CA HIS A 53 18.17 15.59 7.24
C HIS A 53 19.43 15.57 6.36
N GLY A 54 19.47 16.37 5.31
CA GLY A 54 20.63 16.52 4.44
C GLY A 54 20.87 15.37 3.48
N LYS A 55 19.84 14.55 3.21
CA LYS A 55 19.95 13.41 2.31
C LYS A 55 19.09 13.60 1.07
N ASP A 56 19.68 13.32 -0.10
CA ASP A 56 18.98 13.36 -1.37
C ASP A 56 18.60 11.94 -1.79
N VAL A 57 17.30 11.72 -1.94
CA VAL A 57 16.76 10.44 -2.45
C VAL A 57 15.79 10.74 -3.57
N LEU A 58 15.52 9.75 -4.40
CA LEU A 58 14.49 9.86 -5.44
C LEU A 58 13.11 9.98 -4.78
N PRO A 59 12.11 10.53 -5.49
CA PRO A 59 10.79 10.73 -4.91
C PRO A 59 10.16 9.43 -4.39
N VAL A 60 9.64 9.50 -3.18
CA VAL A 60 8.87 8.43 -2.55
C VAL A 60 7.72 9.07 -1.78
N LYS A 61 6.50 8.65 -2.10
CA LYS A 61 5.31 9.04 -1.33
C LYS A 61 4.60 7.79 -0.82
N VAL A 62 4.15 7.83 0.43
CA VAL A 62 3.41 6.72 1.03
C VAL A 62 2.03 7.24 1.42
N LEU A 63 1.01 6.60 0.86
CA LEU A 63 -0.39 6.87 1.20
C LEU A 63 -0.79 5.93 2.34
N ALA A 64 -1.18 6.51 3.48
CA ALA A 64 -1.79 5.75 4.56
C ALA A 64 -3.30 5.81 4.35
N ILE A 65 -3.93 4.65 4.17
CA ILE A 65 -5.34 4.56 3.83
C ILE A 65 -6.10 3.70 4.84
N CYS A 66 -7.35 4.03 5.07
CA CYS A 66 -8.19 3.34 6.04
C CYS A 66 -9.61 3.16 5.53
N HIS A 67 -10.17 2.00 5.83
CA HIS A 67 -11.59 1.72 5.63
C HIS A 67 -12.15 1.24 6.97
N SER A 68 -13.06 2.01 7.55
CA SER A 68 -13.57 1.76 8.90
C SER A 68 -14.24 0.40 9.06
N SER A 69 -14.87 -0.12 7.99
CA SER A 69 -15.51 -1.45 8.04
C SER A 69 -14.51 -2.58 8.24
N HIS A 70 -13.29 -2.43 7.70
CA HIS A 70 -12.24 -3.43 7.89
C HIS A 70 -11.54 -3.25 9.24
N SER A 71 -11.04 -2.04 9.49
CA SER A 71 -10.25 -1.77 10.69
C SER A 71 -11.07 -1.85 11.98
N GLY A 72 -12.34 -1.45 11.95
CA GLY A 72 -13.20 -1.50 13.12
C GLY A 72 -13.36 -2.89 13.70
N GLN A 73 -13.49 -3.91 12.85
CA GLN A 73 -13.64 -5.29 13.28
C GLN A 73 -12.44 -5.80 14.08
N ILE A 74 -11.26 -5.28 13.79
CA ILE A 74 -10.02 -5.64 14.50
C ILE A 74 -9.88 -4.80 15.76
N LEU A 75 -10.08 -3.49 15.66
CA LEU A 75 -9.83 -2.56 16.76
C LEU A 75 -10.83 -2.68 17.91
N GLU A 76 -11.98 -3.26 17.68
CA GLU A 76 -13.02 -3.47 18.71
C GLU A 76 -12.65 -4.58 19.69
N LYS A 77 -11.68 -5.43 19.37
CA LYS A 77 -11.37 -6.61 20.17
C LYS A 77 -9.99 -6.51 20.80
N ASP A 78 -9.91 -6.80 22.10
CA ASP A 78 -8.67 -6.65 22.87
C ASP A 78 -7.52 -7.49 22.32
N HIS A 79 -7.79 -8.75 21.99
CA HIS A 79 -6.77 -9.69 21.52
C HIS A 79 -6.22 -9.26 20.14
N GLU A 80 -7.11 -8.92 19.23
CA GLU A 80 -6.75 -8.57 17.84
C GLU A 80 -6.14 -7.19 17.73
N ARG A 81 -6.32 -6.34 18.74
CA ARG A 81 -5.79 -4.97 18.74
C ARG A 81 -4.27 -4.91 18.59
N VAL A 82 -3.56 -6.00 18.88
CA VAL A 82 -2.10 -6.08 18.68
C VAL A 82 -1.72 -5.83 17.21
N ILE A 83 -2.60 -6.16 16.27
CA ILE A 83 -2.37 -5.98 14.83
C ILE A 83 -2.38 -4.49 14.43
N SER A 84 -2.86 -3.61 15.31
CA SER A 84 -2.92 -2.17 15.02
C SER A 84 -1.57 -1.56 14.66
N CYS A 85 -0.46 -2.20 15.04
CA CYS A 85 0.88 -1.75 14.65
C CYS A 85 1.11 -1.81 13.12
N MET A 86 0.29 -2.56 12.40
CA MET A 86 0.32 -2.65 10.93
C MET A 86 -0.74 -1.79 10.27
N MET A 87 -1.50 -1.05 11.05
CA MET A 87 -2.56 -0.17 10.55
C MET A 87 -2.10 1.29 10.61
N PRO A 88 -2.56 2.14 9.70
CA PRO A 88 -3.42 1.86 8.56
C PRO A 88 -2.68 1.15 7.41
N CYS A 89 -3.44 0.65 6.42
CA CYS A 89 -2.85 0.08 5.21
C CYS A 89 -2.04 1.15 4.48
N ARG A 90 -0.99 0.75 3.78
CA ARG A 90 -0.10 1.68 3.07
C ARG A 90 0.11 1.26 1.63
N ILE A 91 0.12 2.26 0.74
CA ILE A 91 0.52 2.12 -0.65
C ILE A 91 1.69 3.06 -0.86
N SER A 92 2.82 2.54 -1.33
CA SER A 92 4.01 3.34 -1.60
C SER A 92 4.14 3.59 -3.10
N ILE A 93 4.43 4.82 -3.46
CA ILE A 93 4.64 5.23 -4.86
C ILE A 93 6.02 5.88 -4.94
N TYR A 94 6.86 5.38 -5.83
CA TYR A 94 8.24 5.85 -5.89
C TYR A 94 8.81 5.75 -7.29
N LYS A 95 9.84 6.57 -7.52
CA LYS A 95 10.61 6.57 -8.75
C LYS A 95 11.90 5.81 -8.51
N LYS A 96 12.32 5.01 -9.49
CA LYS A 96 13.62 4.36 -9.47
C LYS A 96 14.59 5.07 -10.40
N SER A 97 15.85 4.66 -10.35
CA SER A 97 16.91 5.23 -11.18
C SER A 97 16.71 5.00 -12.68
N ASP A 98 15.85 4.07 -13.06
CA ASP A 98 15.47 3.85 -14.47
C ASP A 98 14.49 4.93 -15.00
N GLY A 99 14.07 5.86 -14.14
CA GLY A 99 13.13 6.92 -14.49
C GLY A 99 11.67 6.53 -14.45
N LYS A 100 11.38 5.27 -14.11
CA LYS A 100 10.01 4.76 -14.07
C LYS A 100 9.40 4.89 -12.68
N THR A 101 8.07 4.90 -12.65
CA THR A 101 7.27 4.99 -11.43
C THR A 101 6.76 3.60 -11.06
N TYR A 102 6.83 3.27 -9.78
CA TYR A 102 6.42 1.98 -9.24
C TYR A 102 5.48 2.16 -8.05
N VAL A 103 4.63 1.17 -7.85
CA VAL A 103 3.69 1.11 -6.72
C VAL A 103 3.92 -0.20 -5.97
N SER A 104 4.14 -0.11 -4.67
CA SER A 104 4.25 -1.31 -3.83
C SER A 104 3.23 -1.30 -2.71
N ARG A 105 2.92 -2.47 -2.21
CA ARG A 105 1.98 -2.71 -1.11
C ARG A 105 2.38 -4.00 -0.42
N MET A 106 1.78 -4.27 0.72
CA MET A 106 2.05 -5.50 1.45
C MET A 106 1.04 -6.58 1.07
N ASN A 107 1.53 -7.80 0.88
CA ASN A 107 0.68 -8.98 0.71
C ASN A 107 0.59 -9.68 2.08
N PRO A 108 -0.57 -9.69 2.75
CA PRO A 108 -0.69 -10.29 4.08
C PRO A 108 -0.82 -11.82 4.08
N ALA A 109 -0.76 -12.47 2.91
CA ALA A 109 -1.02 -13.91 2.80
C ALA A 109 -0.14 -14.78 3.71
N MET A 110 1.14 -14.42 3.83
CA MET A 110 2.07 -15.17 4.68
C MET A 110 1.77 -14.99 6.17
N MET A 111 1.31 -13.79 6.55
CA MET A 111 0.99 -13.48 7.94
C MET A 111 -0.36 -14.03 8.37
N SER A 112 -1.26 -14.26 7.42
CA SER A 112 -2.60 -14.78 7.72
C SER A 112 -2.55 -16.17 8.35
N GLN A 113 -1.47 -16.91 8.14
CA GLN A 113 -1.29 -18.25 8.71
C GLN A 113 -1.12 -18.23 10.25
N VAL A 114 -0.67 -17.11 10.81
CA VAL A 114 -0.45 -16.96 12.26
C VAL A 114 -1.52 -16.08 12.92
N MET A 115 -2.49 -15.60 12.12
CA MET A 115 -3.59 -14.79 12.63
C MET A 115 -4.81 -15.67 12.93
N ASP A 116 -5.68 -15.18 13.83
CA ASP A 116 -6.98 -15.82 14.03
C ASP A 116 -7.83 -15.71 12.75
N PRO A 117 -8.84 -16.59 12.55
CA PRO A 117 -9.63 -16.62 11.33
C PRO A 117 -10.30 -15.28 10.98
N LEU A 118 -10.81 -14.56 11.96
CA LEU A 118 -11.47 -13.27 11.73
C LEU A 118 -10.47 -12.22 11.23
N THR A 119 -9.34 -12.09 11.91
CA THR A 119 -8.29 -11.12 11.52
C THR A 119 -7.75 -11.45 10.14
N ALA A 120 -7.48 -12.73 9.86
CA ALA A 120 -7.01 -13.16 8.54
C ALA A 120 -8.02 -12.80 7.45
N LYS A 121 -9.30 -13.03 7.69
CA LYS A 121 -10.37 -12.71 6.73
C LYS A 121 -10.45 -11.20 6.46
N VAL A 122 -10.39 -10.38 7.52
CA VAL A 122 -10.43 -8.92 7.41
C VAL A 122 -9.23 -8.40 6.64
N MET A 123 -8.03 -8.88 6.96
CA MET A 123 -6.81 -8.46 6.29
C MET A 123 -6.79 -8.87 4.81
N GLN A 124 -7.27 -10.06 4.48
CA GLN A 124 -7.39 -10.51 3.09
C GLN A 124 -8.40 -9.68 2.31
N GLY A 125 -9.53 -9.33 2.94
CA GLY A 125 -10.54 -8.46 2.31
C GLY A 125 -9.98 -7.07 2.02
N ALA A 126 -9.27 -6.49 2.98
CA ALA A 126 -8.62 -5.19 2.79
C ALA A 126 -7.56 -5.25 1.68
N ALA A 127 -6.75 -6.32 1.66
CA ALA A 127 -5.74 -6.51 0.61
C ALA A 127 -6.36 -6.65 -0.77
N ALA A 128 -7.48 -7.35 -0.88
CA ALA A 128 -8.21 -7.50 -2.14
C ALA A 128 -8.70 -6.14 -2.65
N ASP A 129 -9.24 -5.30 -1.77
CA ASP A 129 -9.66 -3.94 -2.12
C ASP A 129 -8.47 -3.11 -2.61
N VAL A 130 -7.34 -3.19 -1.92
CA VAL A 130 -6.13 -2.46 -2.30
C VAL A 130 -5.64 -2.89 -3.68
N GLU A 131 -5.66 -4.20 -3.98
CA GLU A 131 -5.29 -4.69 -5.32
C GLU A 131 -6.21 -4.15 -6.40
N GLU A 132 -7.51 -4.11 -6.17
CA GLU A 132 -8.46 -3.53 -7.13
C GLU A 132 -8.23 -2.04 -7.33
N ILE A 133 -7.94 -1.31 -6.26
CA ILE A 133 -7.60 0.12 -6.32
C ILE A 133 -6.38 0.33 -7.21
N ILE A 134 -5.32 -0.44 -6.98
CA ILE A 134 -4.06 -0.32 -7.73
C ILE A 134 -4.29 -0.70 -9.19
N GLN A 135 -4.96 -1.81 -9.47
CA GLN A 135 -5.22 -2.25 -10.83
C GLN A 135 -6.03 -1.21 -11.61
N SER A 136 -7.07 -0.64 -11.00
CA SER A 136 -7.88 0.41 -11.64
C SER A 136 -7.08 1.69 -11.88
N ALA A 137 -6.28 2.10 -10.91
CA ALA A 137 -5.47 3.33 -10.99
C ALA A 137 -4.38 3.24 -12.06
N LEU A 138 -3.76 2.08 -12.22
CA LEU A 138 -2.67 1.88 -13.18
C LEU A 138 -3.15 1.48 -14.58
N LYS A 139 -4.44 1.25 -14.75
CA LYS A 139 -5.00 0.87 -16.04
C LYS A 139 -4.77 1.98 -17.07
N THR A 140 -4.23 1.60 -18.21
CA THR A 140 -4.05 2.51 -19.34
C THR A 140 -5.29 2.50 -20.23
N GLU A 141 -5.62 3.69 -20.75
CA GLU A 141 -6.71 3.84 -21.71
C GLU A 141 -6.29 3.45 -23.12
#